data_791e4f42b65551c6175f1d3fa16c02be
#
_entry.id   791e4f42b65551c6175f1d3fa16c02be
#
_cell.length_a   1.000
_cell.length_b   1.000
_cell.length_c   1.000
_cell.angle_alpha   90.00
_cell.angle_beta   90.00
_cell.angle_gamma   90.00
#
_symmetry.space_group_name_H-M   'P 1'
#
loop_
_entity.id
_entity.type
_entity.pdbx_description
1 polymer ?
#
loop_
_entity_poly.entity_id
_entity_poly.type
_entity_poly.pdbx_seq_one_letter_code
_entity_poly.pdbx_strand_id
1 'polypeptide(L)'
;MTTAVVTGANKGLGLGVARALGGIGIKVWLGAREESRGRAAEAQLRAGGLDAEYLALDVTDAASIQMAVERIAAGSNGLDILVNNAGIMVETQGIFPDALRPSQVPVQLIRQQYETNFLGAVAMIQATLPLLRRSSAARIVNVTARMGSFAYKTGQSSLYNLVGYSSSKAALNMATVVFARELRGTGIKINAVSPGIIATDLSGTSAADLADRPGFGTPEEGARPIVKYATLADDGPSGGFFGPDGEMPW
;
A
#
# COMPACT_ATOMS: atom_id res chain seq x y z
N MET A 1 -10.68 20.61 -1.84
CA MET A 1 -9.42 20.08 -2.39
C MET A 1 -9.29 18.65 -1.91
N THR A 2 -9.13 17.71 -2.82
CA THR A 2 -8.99 16.29 -2.50
C THR A 2 -7.64 16.01 -1.87
N THR A 3 -7.61 15.20 -0.81
CA THR A 3 -6.40 14.89 -0.05
C THR A 3 -6.19 13.38 0.05
N ALA A 4 -4.93 12.95 -0.07
CA ALA A 4 -4.53 11.56 0.02
C ALA A 4 -3.40 11.35 1.02
N VAL A 5 -3.40 10.21 1.72
CA VAL A 5 -2.24 9.70 2.46
C VAL A 5 -1.74 8.44 1.75
N VAL A 6 -0.44 8.37 1.48
CA VAL A 6 0.21 7.18 0.97
C VAL A 6 1.26 6.74 1.99
N THR A 7 1.09 5.56 2.60
CA THR A 7 2.06 5.03 3.55
C THR A 7 3.25 4.41 2.82
N GLY A 8 4.48 4.58 3.35
CA GLY A 8 5.70 4.11 2.69
C GLY A 8 6.00 4.82 1.36
N ALA A 9 5.75 6.14 1.30
CA ALA A 9 5.80 6.93 0.05
C ALA A 9 7.16 7.56 -0.26
N ASN A 10 8.21 7.23 0.47
CA ASN A 10 9.54 7.83 0.31
C ASN A 10 10.36 7.26 -0.86
N LYS A 11 9.94 6.14 -1.46
CA LYS A 11 10.60 5.50 -2.60
C LYS A 11 9.68 4.50 -3.32
N GLY A 12 10.17 3.95 -4.42
CA GLY A 12 9.55 2.83 -5.14
C GLY A 12 8.09 3.06 -5.50
N LEU A 13 7.27 2.03 -5.29
CA LEU A 13 5.85 2.04 -5.64
C LEU A 13 5.09 3.17 -4.94
N GLY A 14 5.30 3.37 -3.63
CA GLY A 14 4.60 4.42 -2.88
C GLY A 14 4.89 5.82 -3.40
N LEU A 15 6.13 6.11 -3.80
CA LEU A 15 6.50 7.38 -4.44
C LEU A 15 5.86 7.50 -5.83
N GLY A 16 5.81 6.41 -6.61
CA GLY A 16 5.11 6.37 -7.90
C GLY A 16 3.61 6.66 -7.76
N VAL A 17 2.96 6.07 -6.76
CA VAL A 17 1.54 6.34 -6.43
C VAL A 17 1.34 7.81 -6.03
N ALA A 18 2.20 8.34 -5.15
CA ALA A 18 2.12 9.72 -4.72
C ALA A 18 2.29 10.70 -5.88
N ARG A 19 3.24 10.44 -6.79
CA ARG A 19 3.45 11.22 -8.01
C ARG A 19 2.20 11.19 -8.91
N ALA A 20 1.63 10.01 -9.12
CA ALA A 20 0.47 9.86 -10.00
C ALA A 20 -0.78 10.54 -9.43
N LEU A 21 -1.03 10.46 -8.12
CA LEU A 21 -2.12 11.19 -7.45
C LEU A 21 -1.91 12.70 -7.50
N GLY A 22 -0.69 13.17 -7.21
CA GLY A 22 -0.34 14.60 -7.31
C GLY A 22 -0.50 15.14 -8.73
N GLY A 23 -0.13 14.34 -9.75
CA GLY A 23 -0.26 14.69 -11.16
C GLY A 23 -1.70 14.93 -11.64
N ILE A 24 -2.68 14.43 -10.92
CA ILE A 24 -4.12 14.69 -11.16
C ILE A 24 -4.72 15.72 -10.18
N GLY A 25 -3.87 16.51 -9.50
CA GLY A 25 -4.28 17.64 -8.66
C GLY A 25 -4.69 17.28 -7.23
N ILE A 26 -4.35 16.09 -6.74
CA ILE A 26 -4.61 15.66 -5.36
C ILE A 26 -3.43 16.08 -4.46
N LYS A 27 -3.70 16.73 -3.33
CA LYS A 27 -2.68 16.94 -2.29
C LYS A 27 -2.30 15.60 -1.66
N VAL A 28 -0.99 15.30 -1.58
CA VAL A 28 -0.51 14.01 -1.09
C VAL A 28 0.34 14.17 0.17
N TRP A 29 -0.06 13.51 1.25
CA TRP A 29 0.73 13.29 2.44
C TRP A 29 1.64 12.07 2.24
N LEU A 30 2.95 12.27 2.25
CA LEU A 30 3.98 11.25 2.03
C LEU A 30 4.36 10.61 3.36
N GLY A 31 3.68 9.55 3.76
CA GLY A 31 3.98 8.82 4.99
C GLY A 31 5.31 8.08 4.89
N ALA A 32 6.29 8.43 5.73
CA ALA A 32 7.58 7.73 5.80
C ALA A 32 8.21 7.84 7.19
N ARG A 33 8.91 6.75 7.60
CA ARG A 33 9.56 6.66 8.92
C ARG A 33 10.82 7.51 9.02
N GLU A 34 11.61 7.50 7.95
CA GLU A 34 12.90 8.18 7.88
C GLU A 34 12.73 9.57 7.31
N GLU A 35 12.96 10.61 8.13
CA GLU A 35 12.71 11.99 7.77
C GLU A 35 13.53 12.43 6.55
N SER A 36 14.82 12.10 6.51
CA SER A 36 15.69 12.51 5.40
C SER A 36 15.17 12.03 4.04
N ARG A 37 14.74 10.77 3.96
CA ARG A 37 14.16 10.19 2.74
C ARG A 37 12.78 10.74 2.44
N GLY A 38 11.96 10.96 3.47
CA GLY A 38 10.63 11.57 3.31
C GLY A 38 10.72 12.99 2.77
N ARG A 39 11.63 13.81 3.31
CA ARG A 39 11.90 15.18 2.84
C ARG A 39 12.49 15.22 1.42
N ALA A 40 13.37 14.29 1.08
CA ALA A 40 13.88 14.16 -0.28
C ALA A 40 12.77 13.85 -1.29
N ALA A 41 11.85 12.94 -0.95
CA ALA A 41 10.69 12.63 -1.77
C ALA A 41 9.74 13.84 -1.92
N GLU A 42 9.46 14.56 -0.83
CA GLU A 42 8.70 15.81 -0.85
C GLU A 42 9.34 16.83 -1.80
N ALA A 43 10.63 17.10 -1.64
CA ALA A 43 11.35 18.06 -2.48
C ALA A 43 11.31 17.66 -3.96
N GLN A 44 11.49 16.37 -4.27
CA GLN A 44 11.40 15.84 -5.62
C GLN A 44 10.03 16.07 -6.26
N LEU A 45 8.93 15.78 -5.54
CA LEU A 45 7.58 15.95 -6.07
C LEU A 45 7.22 17.44 -6.20
N ARG A 46 7.59 18.28 -5.23
CA ARG A 46 7.37 19.73 -5.29
C ARG A 46 8.14 20.41 -6.41
N ALA A 47 9.36 19.97 -6.69
CA ALA A 47 10.13 20.44 -7.85
C ALA A 47 9.41 20.13 -9.19
N GLY A 48 8.61 19.08 -9.22
CA GLY A 48 7.70 18.74 -10.32
C GLY A 48 6.36 19.50 -10.31
N GLY A 49 6.18 20.48 -9.42
CA GLY A 49 4.94 21.26 -9.31
C GLY A 49 3.79 20.57 -8.57
N LEU A 50 4.06 19.44 -7.90
CA LEU A 50 3.02 18.67 -7.22
C LEU A 50 2.83 19.13 -5.76
N ASP A 51 1.58 19.14 -5.29
CA ASP A 51 1.26 19.42 -3.89
C ASP A 51 1.47 18.16 -3.03
N ALA A 52 2.68 18.03 -2.52
CA ALA A 52 3.10 16.93 -1.70
C ALA A 52 3.76 17.43 -0.40
N GLU A 53 3.50 16.76 0.71
CA GLU A 53 4.01 17.10 2.03
C GLU A 53 4.49 15.85 2.77
N TYR A 54 5.69 15.89 3.34
CA TYR A 54 6.21 14.83 4.18
C TYR A 54 5.38 14.69 5.46
N LEU A 55 5.06 13.46 5.81
CA LEU A 55 4.36 13.06 7.02
C LEU A 55 5.21 12.02 7.77
N ALA A 56 5.71 12.37 8.96
CA ALA A 56 6.40 11.43 9.82
C ALA A 56 5.43 10.31 10.21
N LEU A 57 5.67 9.08 9.75
CA LEU A 57 4.74 7.96 9.94
C LEU A 57 5.46 6.62 9.96
N ASP A 58 5.45 5.97 11.12
CA ASP A 58 5.69 4.54 11.26
C ASP A 58 4.35 3.84 11.53
N VAL A 59 3.94 2.98 10.59
CA VAL A 59 2.66 2.25 10.70
C VAL A 59 2.68 1.16 11.78
N THR A 60 3.85 0.86 12.35
CA THR A 60 4.00 -0.11 13.45
C THR A 60 4.02 0.56 14.83
N ASP A 61 3.92 1.89 14.89
CA ASP A 61 3.91 2.68 16.12
C ASP A 61 2.60 3.47 16.25
N ALA A 62 1.80 3.12 17.25
CA ALA A 62 0.50 3.75 17.51
C ALA A 62 0.61 5.25 17.80
N ALA A 63 1.67 5.70 18.50
CA ALA A 63 1.89 7.12 18.78
C ALA A 63 2.22 7.89 17.48
N SER A 64 3.06 7.30 16.62
CA SER A 64 3.36 7.87 15.30
C SER A 64 2.12 8.01 14.43
N ILE A 65 1.25 6.98 14.40
CA ILE A 65 -0.02 7.02 13.68
C ILE A 65 -0.91 8.15 14.21
N GLN A 66 -1.05 8.27 15.53
CA GLN A 66 -1.88 9.30 16.15
C GLN A 66 -1.38 10.71 15.78
N MET A 67 -0.09 10.98 15.91
CA MET A 67 0.52 12.27 15.52
C MET A 67 0.31 12.57 14.03
N ALA A 68 0.44 11.57 13.17
CA ALA A 68 0.20 11.73 11.73
C ALA A 68 -1.26 12.10 11.44
N VAL A 69 -2.24 11.45 12.09
CA VAL A 69 -3.66 11.77 11.94
C VAL A 69 -3.96 13.19 12.41
N GLU A 70 -3.41 13.61 13.54
CA GLU A 70 -3.55 14.99 14.05
C GLU A 70 -2.96 16.01 13.08
N ARG A 71 -1.80 15.73 12.48
CA ARG A 71 -1.17 16.58 11.46
C ARG A 71 -2.05 16.73 10.22
N ILE A 72 -2.63 15.61 9.73
CA ILE A 72 -3.57 15.63 8.61
C ILE A 72 -4.81 16.46 8.96
N ALA A 73 -5.39 16.24 10.14
CA ALA A 73 -6.58 16.96 10.60
C ALA A 73 -6.35 18.47 10.73
N ALA A 74 -5.14 18.90 11.12
CA ALA A 74 -4.78 20.30 11.19
C ALA A 74 -4.54 20.94 9.81
N GLY A 75 -4.15 20.14 8.81
CA GLY A 75 -3.81 20.62 7.46
C GLY A 75 -4.92 20.42 6.41
N SER A 76 -6.05 19.79 6.79
CA SER A 76 -7.17 19.52 5.86
C SER A 76 -8.49 19.32 6.61
N ASN A 77 -9.62 19.59 5.94
CA ASN A 77 -10.96 19.37 6.51
C ASN A 77 -11.37 17.89 6.62
N GLY A 78 -10.57 16.98 6.10
CA GLY A 78 -10.84 15.56 6.06
C GLY A 78 -9.76 14.82 5.29
N LEU A 79 -9.97 13.55 5.06
CA LEU A 79 -9.12 12.71 4.23
C LEU A 79 -10.00 11.99 3.19
N ASP A 80 -9.65 12.11 1.92
CA ASP A 80 -10.44 11.48 0.85
C ASP A 80 -9.87 10.12 0.46
N ILE A 81 -8.54 9.96 0.50
CA ILE A 81 -7.88 8.76 0.03
C ILE A 81 -6.86 8.27 1.05
N LEU A 82 -6.97 7.00 1.44
CA LEU A 82 -5.93 6.28 2.18
C LEU A 82 -5.37 5.17 1.29
N VAL A 83 -4.06 5.22 1.02
CA VAL A 83 -3.33 4.13 0.35
C VAL A 83 -2.39 3.46 1.37
N ASN A 84 -2.78 2.30 1.85
CA ASN A 84 -1.96 1.43 2.69
C ASN A 84 -0.94 0.70 1.80
N ASN A 85 0.17 1.36 1.50
CA ASN A 85 1.24 0.83 0.66
C ASN A 85 2.45 0.34 1.47
N ALA A 86 2.68 0.84 2.68
CA ALA A 86 3.79 0.38 3.52
C ALA A 86 3.80 -1.14 3.63
N GLY A 87 4.95 -1.75 3.37
CA GLY A 87 5.11 -3.19 3.41
C GLY A 87 6.56 -3.61 3.36
N ILE A 88 6.84 -4.80 3.90
CA ILE A 88 8.16 -5.44 3.90
C ILE A 88 8.04 -6.90 3.45
N MET A 89 9.13 -7.42 2.88
CA MET A 89 9.33 -8.83 2.57
C MET A 89 10.74 -9.20 3.02
N VAL A 90 10.87 -9.98 4.10
CA VAL A 90 12.12 -10.24 4.80
C VAL A 90 12.50 -11.72 4.85
N GLU A 91 11.80 -12.57 4.09
CA GLU A 91 12.06 -14.01 3.99
C GLU A 91 13.05 -14.36 2.86
N THR A 92 13.52 -13.38 2.14
CA THR A 92 14.48 -13.52 1.04
C THR A 92 15.59 -12.51 1.20
N GLN A 93 16.81 -12.90 0.83
CA GLN A 93 17.99 -12.02 0.83
C GLN A 93 18.40 -11.65 -0.62
N GLY A 94 17.46 -11.68 -1.55
CA GLY A 94 17.72 -11.43 -2.95
C GLY A 94 16.56 -11.87 -3.84
N ILE A 95 16.90 -12.20 -5.12
CA ILE A 95 15.91 -12.71 -6.06
C ILE A 95 15.57 -14.14 -5.72
N PHE A 96 14.36 -14.38 -5.58
CA PHE A 96 13.54 -15.53 -5.25
C PHE A 96 14.07 -16.99 -5.19
N PRO A 97 15.16 -17.46 -5.83
CA PRO A 97 15.64 -18.82 -5.59
C PRO A 97 16.12 -19.04 -4.16
N ASP A 98 16.54 -17.95 -3.47
CA ASP A 98 17.15 -18.00 -2.14
C ASP A 98 16.15 -17.73 -1.00
N ALA A 99 14.85 -17.79 -1.28
CA ALA A 99 13.83 -17.68 -0.24
C ALA A 99 13.93 -18.87 0.73
N LEU A 100 13.81 -18.59 2.03
CA LEU A 100 13.77 -19.61 3.06
C LEU A 100 12.57 -20.55 2.83
N ARG A 101 12.79 -21.84 3.04
CA ARG A 101 11.67 -22.81 3.04
C ARG A 101 10.68 -22.46 4.15
N PRO A 102 9.36 -22.59 3.96
CA PRO A 102 8.36 -22.27 4.99
C PRO A 102 8.66 -22.90 6.36
N SER A 103 9.17 -24.13 6.37
CA SER A 103 9.56 -24.85 7.59
C SER A 103 10.80 -24.29 8.30
N GLN A 104 11.54 -23.39 7.68
CA GLN A 104 12.81 -22.82 8.16
C GLN A 104 12.71 -21.32 8.46
N VAL A 105 11.59 -20.68 8.10
CA VAL A 105 11.40 -19.25 8.36
C VAL A 105 11.29 -18.99 9.87
N PRO A 106 12.18 -18.19 10.46
CA PRO A 106 12.04 -17.77 11.84
C PRO A 106 10.70 -17.06 12.07
N VAL A 107 9.95 -17.49 13.10
CA VAL A 107 8.64 -16.89 13.43
C VAL A 107 8.74 -15.38 13.63
N GLN A 108 9.88 -14.87 14.09
CA GLN A 108 10.13 -13.45 14.25
C GLN A 108 10.05 -12.67 12.92
N LEU A 109 10.54 -13.23 11.82
CA LEU A 109 10.42 -12.61 10.50
C LEU A 109 8.96 -12.59 10.03
N ILE A 110 8.18 -13.63 10.36
CA ILE A 110 6.75 -13.65 10.11
C ILE A 110 6.06 -12.52 10.88
N ARG A 111 6.34 -12.39 12.18
CA ARG A 111 5.78 -11.32 13.03
C ARG A 111 6.07 -9.92 12.47
N GLN A 112 7.31 -9.64 12.07
CA GLN A 112 7.68 -8.34 11.49
C GLN A 112 6.85 -8.01 10.23
N GLN A 113 6.60 -9.00 9.40
CA GLN A 113 5.77 -8.81 8.22
C GLN A 113 4.30 -8.59 8.57
N TYR A 114 3.77 -9.29 9.56
CA TYR A 114 2.41 -9.04 10.04
C TYR A 114 2.26 -7.66 10.66
N GLU A 115 3.23 -7.21 11.49
CA GLU A 115 3.22 -5.87 12.10
C GLU A 115 3.11 -4.77 11.03
N THR A 116 3.92 -4.83 9.98
CA THR A 116 3.93 -3.79 8.94
C THR A 116 2.80 -3.98 7.93
N ASN A 117 2.67 -5.20 7.35
CA ASN A 117 1.86 -5.42 6.15
C ASN A 117 0.36 -5.54 6.46
N PHE A 118 0.01 -5.94 7.69
CA PHE A 118 -1.36 -6.21 8.10
C PHE A 118 -1.80 -5.31 9.26
N LEU A 119 -1.17 -5.43 10.44
CA LEU A 119 -1.59 -4.69 11.63
C LEU A 119 -1.44 -3.18 11.45
N GLY A 120 -0.34 -2.74 10.83
CA GLY A 120 -0.13 -1.33 10.48
C GLY A 120 -1.21 -0.78 9.54
N ALA A 121 -1.61 -1.55 8.51
CA ALA A 121 -2.69 -1.16 7.61
C ALA A 121 -4.05 -1.07 8.33
N VAL A 122 -4.36 -2.04 9.21
CA VAL A 122 -5.57 -2.01 10.04
C VAL A 122 -5.57 -0.80 10.97
N ALA A 123 -4.45 -0.53 11.66
CA ALA A 123 -4.31 0.62 12.54
C ALA A 123 -4.50 1.95 11.79
N MET A 124 -3.93 2.06 10.58
CA MET A 124 -4.12 3.24 9.72
C MET A 124 -5.59 3.42 9.32
N ILE A 125 -6.30 2.35 8.94
CA ILE A 125 -7.74 2.44 8.62
C ILE A 125 -8.49 2.95 9.85
N GLN A 126 -8.31 2.32 11.01
CA GLN A 126 -9.02 2.69 12.24
C GLN A 126 -8.76 4.14 12.64
N ALA A 127 -7.51 4.58 12.62
CA ALA A 127 -7.12 5.93 13.04
C ALA A 127 -7.59 7.02 12.07
N THR A 128 -7.60 6.74 10.76
CA THR A 128 -8.02 7.71 9.74
C THR A 128 -9.53 7.69 9.47
N LEU A 129 -10.26 6.68 9.92
CA LEU A 129 -11.70 6.54 9.65
C LEU A 129 -12.53 7.76 10.03
N PRO A 130 -12.28 8.47 11.16
CA PRO A 130 -13.00 9.70 11.48
C PRO A 130 -12.80 10.82 10.45
N LEU A 131 -11.61 10.90 9.81
CA LEU A 131 -11.32 11.87 8.76
C LEU A 131 -11.93 11.45 7.41
N LEU A 132 -11.86 10.15 7.09
CA LEU A 132 -12.48 9.58 5.88
C LEU A 132 -14.00 9.75 5.88
N ARG A 133 -14.66 9.67 7.04
CA ARG A 133 -16.10 9.90 7.17
C ARG A 133 -16.54 11.36 6.92
N ARG A 134 -15.60 12.30 6.88
CA ARG A 134 -15.90 13.71 6.50
C ARG A 134 -15.89 13.90 5.00
N SER A 135 -15.30 12.98 4.25
CA SER A 135 -15.28 13.02 2.79
C SER A 135 -16.60 12.49 2.22
N SER A 136 -17.09 13.14 1.17
CA SER A 136 -18.25 12.67 0.41
C SER A 136 -17.93 11.46 -0.48
N ALA A 137 -16.65 11.20 -0.75
CA ALA A 137 -16.19 10.19 -1.70
C ALA A 137 -14.89 9.50 -1.23
N ALA A 138 -14.85 9.01 0.01
CA ALA A 138 -13.64 8.41 0.55
C ALA A 138 -13.29 7.05 -0.07
N ARG A 139 -12.00 6.85 -0.32
CA ARG A 139 -11.43 5.63 -0.92
C ARG A 139 -10.28 5.10 -0.08
N ILE A 140 -10.31 3.80 0.20
CA ILE A 140 -9.22 3.08 0.88
C ILE A 140 -8.68 2.04 -0.10
N VAL A 141 -7.38 2.08 -0.34
CA VAL A 141 -6.69 1.07 -1.15
C VAL A 141 -5.67 0.36 -0.27
N ASN A 142 -5.86 -0.93 -0.08
CA ASN A 142 -4.89 -1.80 0.56
C ASN A 142 -3.99 -2.41 -0.53
N VAL A 143 -2.72 -1.97 -0.59
CA VAL A 143 -1.76 -2.54 -1.54
C VAL A 143 -1.37 -3.94 -1.09
N THR A 144 -1.84 -4.91 -1.83
CA THR A 144 -1.63 -6.33 -1.57
C THR A 144 -0.77 -6.97 -2.66
N ALA A 145 -0.80 -8.27 -2.80
CA ALA A 145 -0.11 -9.03 -3.83
C ALA A 145 -0.92 -10.26 -4.22
N ARG A 146 -0.78 -10.72 -5.48
CA ARG A 146 -1.35 -12.00 -5.92
C ARG A 146 -0.90 -13.18 -5.05
N MET A 147 0.25 -13.06 -4.38
CA MET A 147 0.72 -14.06 -3.42
C MET A 147 -0.15 -14.18 -2.15
N GLY A 148 -1.01 -13.21 -1.87
CA GLY A 148 -2.04 -13.30 -0.83
C GLY A 148 -3.35 -13.96 -1.29
N SER A 149 -3.45 -14.40 -2.54
CA SER A 149 -4.60 -15.14 -3.09
C SER A 149 -4.45 -16.65 -2.85
N PHE A 150 -5.45 -17.27 -2.29
CA PHE A 150 -5.49 -18.73 -2.16
C PHE A 150 -5.59 -19.40 -3.54
N ALA A 151 -6.43 -18.86 -4.43
CA ALA A 151 -6.58 -19.41 -5.77
C ALA A 151 -5.24 -19.38 -6.55
N TYR A 152 -4.46 -18.29 -6.43
CA TYR A 152 -3.13 -18.21 -7.03
C TYR A 152 -2.16 -19.21 -6.37
N LYS A 153 -2.17 -19.32 -5.03
CA LYS A 153 -1.22 -20.16 -4.30
C LYS A 153 -1.45 -21.65 -4.47
N THR A 154 -2.68 -22.09 -4.66
CA THR A 154 -3.03 -23.48 -4.95
C THR A 154 -2.83 -23.86 -6.41
N GLY A 155 -2.67 -22.88 -7.31
CA GLY A 155 -2.36 -23.09 -8.71
C GLY A 155 -0.91 -23.55 -8.96
N GLN A 156 -0.70 -24.28 -10.06
CA GLN A 156 0.63 -24.82 -10.43
C GLN A 156 1.68 -23.74 -10.77
N SER A 157 1.26 -22.49 -11.01
CA SER A 157 2.14 -21.37 -11.39
C SER A 157 2.76 -20.61 -10.20
N SER A 158 2.46 -21.02 -8.96
CA SER A 158 3.00 -20.33 -7.77
C SER A 158 4.46 -20.72 -7.52
N LEU A 159 5.38 -19.87 -7.96
CA LEU A 159 6.83 -20.10 -7.89
C LEU A 159 7.46 -19.83 -6.51
N TYR A 160 6.76 -19.13 -5.59
CA TYR A 160 7.35 -18.59 -4.36
C TYR A 160 6.59 -19.03 -3.11
N ASN A 161 7.34 -19.57 -2.14
CA ASN A 161 6.79 -20.13 -0.90
C ASN A 161 7.08 -19.22 0.31
N LEU A 162 6.78 -17.93 0.20
CA LEU A 162 6.97 -16.92 1.24
C LEU A 162 5.83 -17.00 2.26
N VAL A 163 6.01 -17.75 3.35
CA VAL A 163 4.93 -18.01 4.31
C VAL A 163 4.48 -16.75 5.04
N GLY A 164 5.38 -15.92 5.53
CA GLY A 164 5.04 -14.70 6.25
C GLY A 164 4.49 -13.61 5.33
N TYR A 165 5.14 -13.37 4.18
CA TYR A 165 4.65 -12.38 3.22
C TYR A 165 3.28 -12.74 2.65
N SER A 166 3.14 -13.97 2.14
CA SER A 166 1.88 -14.43 1.54
C SER A 166 0.73 -14.41 2.55
N SER A 167 0.96 -14.93 3.77
CA SER A 167 -0.08 -14.96 4.79
C SER A 167 -0.42 -13.57 5.32
N SER A 168 0.54 -12.64 5.44
CA SER A 168 0.25 -11.25 5.81
C SER A 168 -0.59 -10.52 4.76
N LYS A 169 -0.36 -10.79 3.47
CA LYS A 169 -1.17 -10.23 2.38
C LYS A 169 -2.55 -10.89 2.27
N ALA A 170 -2.67 -12.18 2.58
CA ALA A 170 -3.96 -12.85 2.72
C ALA A 170 -4.79 -12.28 3.90
N ALA A 171 -4.13 -12.00 5.04
CA ALA A 171 -4.77 -11.34 6.17
C ALA A 171 -5.27 -9.92 5.79
N LEU A 172 -4.49 -9.15 5.04
CA LEU A 172 -4.89 -7.83 4.53
C LEU A 172 -6.06 -7.93 3.53
N ASN A 173 -6.08 -8.97 2.69
CA ASN A 173 -7.19 -9.27 1.80
C ASN A 173 -8.48 -9.53 2.60
N MET A 174 -8.41 -10.37 3.64
CA MET A 174 -9.54 -10.65 4.52
C MET A 174 -10.01 -9.38 5.25
N ALA A 175 -9.09 -8.56 5.78
CA ALA A 175 -9.45 -7.27 6.39
C ALA A 175 -10.20 -6.37 5.41
N THR A 176 -9.79 -6.32 4.15
CA THR A 176 -10.48 -5.54 3.11
C THR A 176 -11.94 -5.96 2.98
N VAL A 177 -12.23 -7.25 2.94
CA VAL A 177 -13.60 -7.79 2.87
C VAL A 177 -14.42 -7.43 4.11
N VAL A 178 -13.82 -7.59 5.31
CA VAL A 178 -14.50 -7.31 6.58
C VAL A 178 -14.82 -5.83 6.73
N PHE A 179 -13.85 -4.95 6.48
CA PHE A 179 -14.08 -3.48 6.49
C PHE A 179 -15.09 -3.04 5.41
N ALA A 180 -15.07 -3.64 4.22
CA ALA A 180 -16.05 -3.31 3.19
C ALA A 180 -17.50 -3.63 3.64
N ARG A 181 -17.69 -4.69 4.43
CA ARG A 181 -18.99 -5.02 5.02
C ARG A 181 -19.41 -4.02 6.09
N GLU A 182 -18.51 -3.63 6.98
CA GLU A 182 -18.75 -2.61 8.01
C GLU A 182 -19.09 -1.25 7.40
N LEU A 183 -18.36 -0.86 6.34
CA LEU A 183 -18.50 0.44 5.69
C LEU A 183 -19.64 0.51 4.67
N ARG A 184 -20.44 -0.56 4.52
CA ARG A 184 -21.57 -0.58 3.60
C ARG A 184 -22.56 0.53 3.93
N GLY A 185 -22.97 1.29 2.90
CA GLY A 185 -23.92 2.40 3.06
C GLY A 185 -23.30 3.71 3.53
N THR A 186 -22.00 3.76 3.86
CA THR A 186 -21.32 5.00 4.29
C THR A 186 -20.76 5.84 3.13
N GLY A 187 -20.77 5.32 1.90
CA GLY A 187 -20.10 5.94 0.75
C GLY A 187 -18.60 5.65 0.65
N ILE A 188 -17.96 5.16 1.73
CA ILE A 188 -16.53 4.79 1.72
C ILE A 188 -16.34 3.48 0.95
N LYS A 189 -15.43 3.49 -0.02
CA LYS A 189 -15.03 2.27 -0.75
C LYS A 189 -13.67 1.79 -0.27
N ILE A 190 -13.51 0.49 -0.10
CA ILE A 190 -12.25 -0.13 0.26
C ILE A 190 -11.97 -1.33 -0.65
N ASN A 191 -10.77 -1.39 -1.26
CA ASN A 191 -10.38 -2.48 -2.14
C ASN A 191 -8.94 -2.93 -1.89
N ALA A 192 -8.67 -4.21 -2.12
CA ALA A 192 -7.34 -4.80 -2.18
C ALA A 192 -6.82 -4.70 -3.62
N VAL A 193 -5.60 -4.17 -3.79
CA VAL A 193 -5.03 -3.97 -5.13
C VAL A 193 -3.60 -4.51 -5.19
N SER A 194 -3.36 -5.43 -6.12
CA SER A 194 -2.02 -5.91 -6.46
C SER A 194 -1.43 -5.03 -7.58
N PRO A 195 -0.24 -4.46 -7.40
CA PRO A 195 0.43 -3.66 -8.43
C PRO A 195 1.00 -4.49 -9.60
N GLY A 196 1.01 -5.82 -9.48
CA GLY A 196 1.83 -6.70 -10.30
C GLY A 196 3.21 -6.97 -9.68
N ILE A 197 4.17 -7.41 -10.49
CA ILE A 197 5.57 -7.59 -10.06
C ILE A 197 6.32 -6.32 -10.45
N ILE A 198 6.77 -5.57 -9.45
CA ILE A 198 7.36 -4.23 -9.65
C ILE A 198 8.81 -4.22 -9.19
N ALA A 199 9.69 -3.63 -10.00
CA ALA A 199 11.09 -3.42 -9.69
C ALA A 199 11.24 -2.40 -8.54
N THR A 200 11.37 -2.92 -7.32
CA THR A 200 11.56 -2.14 -6.08
C THR A 200 12.50 -2.90 -5.14
N ASP A 201 13.03 -2.22 -4.15
CA ASP A 201 13.92 -2.83 -3.14
C ASP A 201 13.17 -3.74 -2.14
N LEU A 202 11.90 -4.06 -2.37
CA LEU A 202 11.06 -4.80 -1.42
C LEU A 202 11.61 -6.19 -1.09
N SER A 203 12.23 -6.86 -2.07
CA SER A 203 12.80 -8.21 -1.92
C SER A 203 14.25 -8.24 -1.42
N GLY A 204 14.84 -7.06 -1.12
CA GLY A 204 16.26 -6.95 -0.78
C GLY A 204 17.21 -6.88 -2.00
N THR A 205 16.68 -7.06 -3.21
CA THR A 205 17.40 -6.77 -4.46
C THR A 205 17.17 -5.30 -4.81
N SER A 206 18.20 -4.61 -5.34
CA SER A 206 18.03 -3.21 -5.72
C SER A 206 17.03 -3.06 -6.88
N ALA A 207 16.25 -1.97 -6.87
CA ALA A 207 15.32 -1.67 -7.96
C ALA A 207 16.06 -1.60 -9.33
N ALA A 208 17.29 -1.10 -9.35
CA ALA A 208 18.10 -1.00 -10.55
C ALA A 208 18.42 -2.38 -11.15
N ASP A 209 18.78 -3.37 -10.30
CA ASP A 209 19.08 -4.74 -10.74
C ASP A 209 17.84 -5.50 -11.24
N LEU A 210 16.64 -5.01 -10.89
CA LEU A 210 15.36 -5.59 -11.31
C LEU A 210 14.76 -4.91 -12.54
N ALA A 211 15.16 -3.66 -12.84
CA ALA A 211 14.52 -2.82 -13.86
C ALA A 211 14.52 -3.42 -15.26
N ASP A 212 15.61 -4.09 -15.64
CA ASP A 212 15.77 -4.69 -16.98
C ASP A 212 15.37 -6.17 -17.04
N ARG A 213 14.82 -6.72 -15.94
CA ARG A 213 14.43 -8.12 -15.90
C ARG A 213 13.04 -8.34 -16.50
N PRO A 214 12.89 -9.35 -17.37
CA PRO A 214 11.58 -9.70 -17.91
C PRO A 214 10.56 -9.99 -16.82
N GLY A 215 9.36 -9.43 -16.97
CA GLY A 215 8.24 -9.63 -16.04
C GLY A 215 8.19 -8.66 -14.87
N PHE A 216 9.17 -7.76 -14.72
CA PHE A 216 9.12 -6.66 -13.76
C PHE A 216 8.63 -5.39 -14.43
N GLY A 217 7.62 -4.76 -13.86
CA GLY A 217 7.16 -3.42 -14.24
C GLY A 217 7.85 -2.33 -13.43
N THR A 218 7.67 -1.08 -13.87
CA THR A 218 8.16 0.11 -13.19
C THR A 218 7.24 0.49 -12.02
N PRO A 219 7.70 1.32 -11.05
CA PRO A 219 6.84 1.90 -10.02
C PRO A 219 5.64 2.67 -10.59
N GLU A 220 5.81 3.34 -11.73
CA GLU A 220 4.77 4.08 -12.43
C GLU A 220 3.69 3.14 -13.01
N GLU A 221 4.09 2.02 -13.57
CA GLU A 221 3.15 0.99 -14.06
C GLU A 221 2.37 0.36 -12.90
N GLY A 222 3.06 0.03 -11.80
CA GLY A 222 2.42 -0.50 -10.59
C GLY A 222 1.50 0.49 -9.90
N ALA A 223 1.74 1.79 -10.05
CA ALA A 223 0.87 2.83 -9.50
C ALA A 223 -0.50 2.92 -10.23
N ARG A 224 -0.55 2.58 -11.53
CA ARG A 224 -1.79 2.72 -12.33
C ARG A 224 -3.01 2.01 -11.72
N PRO A 225 -2.98 0.71 -11.41
CA PRO A 225 -4.13 0.05 -10.77
C PRO A 225 -4.45 0.64 -9.40
N ILE A 226 -3.45 1.05 -8.60
CA ILE A 226 -3.67 1.65 -7.29
C ILE A 226 -4.42 2.97 -7.42
N VAL A 227 -3.97 3.87 -8.31
CA VAL A 227 -4.61 5.17 -8.56
C VAL A 227 -6.04 4.98 -9.11
N LYS A 228 -6.26 4.02 -10.02
CA LYS A 228 -7.60 3.68 -10.53
C LYS A 228 -8.58 3.39 -9.38
N TYR A 229 -8.17 2.58 -8.39
CA TYR A 229 -9.04 2.23 -7.27
C TYR A 229 -9.06 3.29 -6.15
N ALA A 230 -8.06 4.17 -6.10
CA ALA A 230 -8.03 5.33 -5.22
C ALA A 230 -8.93 6.48 -5.69
N THR A 231 -9.30 6.49 -6.97
CA THR A 231 -10.12 7.54 -7.62
C THR A 231 -11.40 7.00 -8.23
N LEU A 232 -11.93 5.90 -7.68
CA LEU A 232 -13.17 5.29 -8.14
C LEU A 232 -14.36 6.25 -8.05
N ALA A 233 -15.25 6.17 -9.03
CA ALA A 233 -16.58 6.77 -8.97
C ALA A 233 -17.43 6.16 -7.83
N ASP A 234 -18.52 6.82 -7.45
CA ASP A 234 -19.34 6.42 -6.31
C ASP A 234 -20.07 5.07 -6.51
N ASP A 235 -20.33 4.70 -7.75
CA ASP A 235 -20.89 3.41 -8.15
C ASP A 235 -19.85 2.28 -8.27
N GLY A 236 -18.57 2.59 -8.09
CA GLY A 236 -17.47 1.63 -8.17
C GLY A 236 -17.53 0.53 -7.11
N PRO A 237 -16.73 -0.55 -7.30
CA PRO A 237 -16.71 -1.70 -6.40
C PRO A 237 -16.15 -1.37 -5.01
N SER A 238 -16.55 -2.17 -4.01
CA SER A 238 -15.98 -2.16 -2.67
C SER A 238 -15.90 -3.59 -2.14
N GLY A 239 -14.76 -3.93 -1.53
CA GLY A 239 -14.49 -5.27 -0.99
C GLY A 239 -13.99 -6.27 -2.04
N GLY A 240 -13.51 -5.78 -3.19
CA GLY A 240 -12.93 -6.62 -4.24
C GLY A 240 -11.40 -6.70 -4.15
N PHE A 241 -10.85 -7.67 -4.87
CA PHE A 241 -9.42 -7.84 -5.10
C PHE A 241 -9.10 -7.63 -6.58
N PHE A 242 -8.16 -6.75 -6.87
CA PHE A 242 -7.88 -6.30 -8.23
C PHE A 242 -6.38 -6.29 -8.52
N GLY A 243 -6.05 -6.39 -9.80
CA GLY A 243 -4.70 -6.28 -10.32
C GLY A 243 -4.66 -5.40 -11.58
N PRO A 244 -3.52 -5.38 -12.29
CA PRO A 244 -3.36 -4.61 -13.53
C PRO A 244 -4.42 -4.96 -14.59
N ASP A 245 -4.81 -6.22 -14.67
CA ASP A 245 -5.72 -6.76 -15.69
C ASP A 245 -7.21 -6.76 -15.24
N GLY A 246 -7.51 -6.27 -14.03
CA GLY A 246 -8.85 -6.22 -13.49
C GLY A 246 -9.05 -7.06 -12.22
N GLU A 247 -10.24 -7.64 -12.07
CA GLU A 247 -10.59 -8.44 -10.89
C GLU A 247 -9.77 -9.72 -10.80
N MET A 248 -9.35 -10.03 -9.58
CA MET A 248 -8.55 -11.21 -9.26
C MET A 248 -9.31 -12.13 -8.30
N PRO A 249 -9.12 -13.46 -8.39
CA PRO A 249 -9.66 -14.38 -7.40
C PRO A 249 -8.92 -14.27 -6.06
N TRP A 250 -9.68 -14.50 -4.97
CA TRP A 250 -9.15 -14.53 -3.61
C TRP A 250 -8.24 -15.74 -3.33
#